data_ec960b860079e26818fe6d704fadeb8c
#
_entry.id   ec960b860079e26818fe6d704fadeb8c
#
_cell.length_a   1.000
_cell.length_b   1.000
_cell.length_c   1.000
_cell.angle_alpha   90.00
_cell.angle_beta   90.00
_cell.angle_gamma   90.00
#
_symmetry.space_group_name_H-M   'P 1'
#
loop_
_entity.id
_entity.type
_entity.pdbx_description
1 polymer ?
#
loop_
_entity_poly.entity_id
_entity_poly.type
_entity_poly.pdbx_seq_one_letter_code
_entity_poly.pdbx_strand_id
1 'polypeptide(L)'
;MEKRTILVIDDERMTHVILKALLSKEYNLLFAKNAQEGIDLLSENCIHLILLDVQMPRVTGIELLESLMIDSVLRSLPIIIITGKATEEIEEKAKELGATEFVKKSILFNDKEYVERLIKRKILHDGRSPESYHGYKQSFKNIIKSIIAETIDGDFISAARKLGVGLVNTFDINYISFWTVHKSKPNLIVSLGDSQPDNFGPDELLSEKAFREFAASKKPYMTNNPTSENKGLFGETALKIGLSSEIGIPLFKISKEALMHNNMRVPINTPLFGFIILKRNRVFTTREFKIISKFVIQAGTILWGLYRKFFAT
;
A
#
# COMPACT_ATOMS: atom_id res chain seq x y z
N MET A 1 -5.16 0.75 27.27
CA MET A 1 -4.43 0.75 25.97
C MET A 1 -4.50 -0.64 25.38
N GLU A 2 -4.77 -0.76 24.10
CA GLU A 2 -4.78 -2.03 23.42
C GLU A 2 -3.37 -2.58 23.29
N LYS A 3 -3.20 -3.89 23.56
CA LYS A 3 -1.88 -4.52 23.48
C LYS A 3 -1.38 -4.56 22.04
N ARG A 4 -0.11 -4.24 21.84
CA ARG A 4 0.55 -4.38 20.54
C ARG A 4 0.68 -5.85 20.15
N THR A 5 0.52 -6.17 18.87
CA THR A 5 0.57 -7.55 18.35
C THR A 5 1.92 -7.86 17.73
N ILE A 6 2.54 -8.95 18.17
CA ILE A 6 3.80 -9.48 17.64
C ILE A 6 3.47 -10.78 16.90
N LEU A 7 3.94 -10.91 15.66
CA LEU A 7 3.88 -12.15 14.91
C LEU A 7 5.20 -12.89 15.04
N VAL A 8 5.13 -14.11 15.53
CA VAL A 8 6.27 -15.05 15.63
C VAL A 8 6.15 -16.07 14.51
N ILE A 9 7.15 -16.13 13.65
CA ILE A 9 7.23 -17.10 12.55
C ILE A 9 8.43 -18.01 12.80
N ASP A 10 8.16 -19.22 13.26
CA ASP A 10 9.17 -20.19 13.69
C ASP A 10 8.52 -21.59 13.67
N ASP A 11 9.18 -22.58 13.12
CA ASP A 11 8.65 -23.95 13.06
C ASP A 11 8.81 -24.73 14.36
N GLU A 12 9.66 -24.25 15.28
CA GLU A 12 9.92 -24.86 16.57
C GLU A 12 8.86 -24.50 17.62
N ARG A 13 8.07 -25.47 18.04
CA ARG A 13 7.07 -25.31 19.10
C ARG A 13 7.63 -24.76 20.40
N MET A 14 8.89 -25.10 20.72
CA MET A 14 9.54 -24.65 21.96
C MET A 14 9.74 -23.14 21.95
N THR A 15 10.15 -22.56 20.85
CA THR A 15 10.27 -21.09 20.68
C THR A 15 8.93 -20.39 20.94
N HIS A 16 7.81 -20.95 20.41
CA HIS A 16 6.48 -20.40 20.67
C HIS A 16 6.10 -20.42 22.15
N VAL A 17 6.39 -21.51 22.86
CA VAL A 17 6.09 -21.65 24.29
C VAL A 17 6.86 -20.64 25.11
N ILE A 18 8.16 -20.50 24.85
CA ILE A 18 9.04 -19.58 25.58
C ILE A 18 8.65 -18.13 25.31
N LEU A 19 8.46 -17.73 24.05
CA LEU A 19 8.04 -16.38 23.71
C LEU A 19 6.66 -16.05 24.27
N LYS A 20 5.74 -17.02 24.30
CA LYS A 20 4.44 -16.83 24.93
C LYS A 20 4.58 -16.57 26.43
N ALA A 21 5.41 -17.33 27.13
CA ALA A 21 5.66 -17.14 28.55
C ALA A 21 6.30 -15.77 28.86
N LEU A 22 7.22 -15.32 28.00
CA LEU A 22 7.93 -14.06 28.14
C LEU A 22 7.05 -12.84 27.86
N LEU A 23 6.31 -12.84 26.76
CA LEU A 23 5.78 -11.61 26.16
C LEU A 23 4.27 -11.45 26.28
N SER A 24 3.50 -12.53 26.61
CA SER A 24 2.03 -12.49 26.58
C SER A 24 1.40 -11.54 27.61
N LYS A 25 2.14 -11.15 28.65
CA LYS A 25 1.67 -10.16 29.64
C LYS A 25 1.50 -8.77 29.03
N GLU A 26 2.42 -8.38 28.14
CA GLU A 26 2.47 -7.02 27.56
C GLU A 26 1.97 -6.95 26.12
N TYR A 27 2.05 -8.05 25.36
CA TYR A 27 1.76 -8.11 23.94
C TYR A 27 0.72 -9.18 23.59
N ASN A 28 -0.01 -8.94 22.51
CA ASN A 28 -0.76 -9.99 21.81
C ASN A 28 0.23 -10.77 20.93
N LEU A 29 0.20 -12.10 20.98
CA LEU A 29 1.10 -12.93 20.20
C LEU A 29 0.33 -13.78 19.22
N LEU A 30 0.77 -13.74 17.96
CA LEU A 30 0.34 -14.65 16.91
C LEU A 30 1.52 -15.54 16.52
N PHE A 31 1.23 -16.80 16.23
CA PHE A 31 2.25 -17.78 15.93
C PHE A 31 1.99 -18.44 14.59
N ALA A 32 3.02 -18.50 13.75
CA ALA A 32 3.05 -19.20 12.48
C ALA A 32 4.19 -20.23 12.49
N LYS A 33 3.95 -21.41 11.93
CA LYS A 33 4.93 -22.51 11.87
C LYS A 33 5.71 -22.54 10.55
N ASN A 34 5.38 -21.69 9.62
CA ASN A 34 6.00 -21.61 8.29
C ASN A 34 5.69 -20.24 7.66
N ALA A 35 6.37 -19.97 6.54
CA ALA A 35 6.22 -18.72 5.80
C ALA A 35 4.77 -18.48 5.33
N GLN A 36 4.05 -19.51 4.87
CA GLN A 36 2.68 -19.35 4.37
C GLN A 36 1.71 -18.94 5.49
N GLU A 37 1.73 -19.63 6.63
CA GLU A 37 0.94 -19.22 7.80
C GLU A 37 1.28 -17.79 8.26
N GLY A 38 2.58 -17.41 8.20
CA GLY A 38 3.03 -16.07 8.50
C GLY A 38 2.42 -15.02 7.58
N ILE A 39 2.41 -15.26 6.27
CA ILE A 39 1.78 -14.40 5.27
C ILE A 39 0.27 -14.30 5.49
N ASP A 40 -0.40 -15.41 5.79
CA ASP A 40 -1.84 -15.41 6.04
C ASP A 40 -2.18 -14.57 7.28
N LEU A 41 -1.45 -14.74 8.38
CA LEU A 41 -1.62 -13.94 9.59
C LEU A 41 -1.29 -12.45 9.38
N LEU A 42 -0.24 -12.12 8.61
CA LEU A 42 0.05 -10.75 8.18
C LEU A 42 -1.10 -10.17 7.36
N SER A 43 -1.78 -11.02 6.62
CA SER A 43 -2.90 -10.61 5.79
C SER A 43 -4.17 -10.29 6.58
N GLU A 44 -4.37 -10.90 7.72
CA GLU A 44 -5.61 -10.86 8.50
C GLU A 44 -5.52 -9.97 9.74
N ASN A 45 -4.31 -9.70 10.23
CA ASN A 45 -4.09 -9.06 11.53
C ASN A 45 -3.25 -7.79 11.43
N CYS A 46 -3.44 -6.90 12.41
CA CYS A 46 -2.60 -5.73 12.62
C CYS A 46 -1.33 -6.15 13.37
N ILE A 47 -0.21 -6.27 12.67
CA ILE A 47 1.07 -6.68 13.23
C ILE A 47 1.94 -5.44 13.48
N HIS A 48 2.60 -5.40 14.64
CA HIS A 48 3.44 -4.30 15.08
C HIS A 48 4.94 -4.63 15.02
N LEU A 49 5.27 -5.92 15.08
CA LEU A 49 6.62 -6.44 14.99
C LEU A 49 6.58 -7.90 14.55
N ILE A 50 7.58 -8.31 13.77
CA ILE A 50 7.78 -9.72 13.38
C ILE A 50 9.03 -10.24 14.05
N LEU A 51 8.92 -11.39 14.70
CA LEU A 51 10.04 -12.25 15.10
C LEU A 51 10.10 -13.39 14.08
N LEU A 52 11.20 -13.50 13.35
CA LEU A 52 11.32 -14.41 12.20
C LEU A 52 12.52 -15.33 12.38
N ASP A 53 12.26 -16.63 12.43
CA ASP A 53 13.33 -17.63 12.36
C ASP A 53 13.90 -17.74 10.94
N VAL A 54 15.19 -17.96 10.84
CA VAL A 54 15.89 -18.21 9.56
C VAL A 54 15.64 -19.62 9.06
N GLN A 55 15.64 -20.59 9.98
CA GLN A 55 15.63 -22.01 9.62
C GLN A 55 14.22 -22.60 9.67
N MET A 56 13.52 -22.47 8.58
CA MET A 56 12.20 -23.09 8.42
C MET A 56 12.19 -24.01 7.20
N PRO A 57 11.35 -25.07 7.22
CA PRO A 57 11.24 -25.98 6.09
C PRO A 57 10.56 -25.30 4.89
N ARG A 58 10.99 -25.66 3.67
CA ARG A 58 10.50 -25.22 2.35
C ARG A 58 10.88 -23.80 1.98
N VAL A 59 10.53 -22.81 2.80
CA VAL A 59 10.86 -21.39 2.60
C VAL A 59 11.60 -20.92 3.83
N THR A 60 12.85 -20.51 3.65
CA THR A 60 13.70 -19.99 4.73
C THR A 60 13.24 -18.61 5.19
N GLY A 61 13.61 -18.21 6.42
CA GLY A 61 13.29 -16.86 6.88
C GLY A 61 13.95 -15.76 6.07
N ILE A 62 15.10 -16.02 5.46
CA ILE A 62 15.76 -15.06 4.56
C ILE A 62 14.94 -14.86 3.27
N GLU A 63 14.46 -15.94 2.65
CA GLU A 63 13.58 -15.84 1.46
C GLU A 63 12.24 -15.16 1.79
N LEU A 64 11.69 -15.44 2.95
CA LEU A 64 10.49 -14.74 3.42
C LEU A 64 10.78 -13.25 3.67
N LEU A 65 11.88 -12.90 4.34
CA LEU A 65 12.31 -11.52 4.55
C LEU A 65 12.43 -10.77 3.22
N GLU A 66 13.09 -11.37 2.23
CA GLU A 66 13.23 -10.80 0.88
C GLU A 66 11.85 -10.52 0.26
N SER A 67 10.94 -11.48 0.36
CA SER A 67 9.57 -11.33 -0.14
C SER A 67 8.80 -10.21 0.57
N LEU A 68 8.95 -10.09 1.90
CA LEU A 68 8.33 -9.03 2.69
C LEU A 68 8.88 -7.64 2.35
N MET A 69 10.19 -7.56 2.02
CA MET A 69 10.85 -6.30 1.67
C MET A 69 10.48 -5.77 0.27
N ILE A 70 9.99 -6.62 -0.61
CA ILE A 70 9.41 -6.21 -1.90
C ILE A 70 8.12 -5.42 -1.68
N ASP A 71 7.33 -5.77 -0.66
CA ASP A 71 6.13 -5.03 -0.30
C ASP A 71 6.49 -3.74 0.46
N SER A 72 6.24 -2.60 -0.16
CA SER A 72 6.59 -1.28 0.38
C SER A 72 5.97 -0.96 1.74
N VAL A 73 4.97 -1.73 2.15
CA VAL A 73 4.27 -1.57 3.42
C VAL A 73 4.84 -2.51 4.47
N LEU A 74 5.04 -3.77 4.12
CA LEU A 74 5.64 -4.75 5.01
C LEU A 74 7.11 -4.39 5.31
N ARG A 75 7.82 -3.75 4.36
CA ARG A 75 9.15 -3.15 4.59
C ARG A 75 9.18 -2.17 5.77
N SER A 76 8.05 -1.60 6.15
CA SER A 76 7.98 -0.65 7.27
C SER A 76 7.81 -1.33 8.63
N LEU A 77 7.45 -2.62 8.67
CA LEU A 77 7.36 -3.35 9.92
C LEU A 77 8.76 -3.65 10.46
N PRO A 78 8.99 -3.46 11.76
CA PRO A 78 10.22 -3.93 12.37
C PRO A 78 10.26 -5.47 12.34
N ILE A 79 11.31 -6.01 11.70
CA ILE A 79 11.54 -7.45 11.61
C ILE A 79 12.83 -7.77 12.37
N ILE A 80 12.71 -8.54 13.42
CA ILE A 80 13.83 -9.08 14.19
C ILE A 80 14.04 -10.53 13.78
N ILE A 81 15.20 -10.81 13.21
CA ILE A 81 15.61 -12.17 12.92
C ILE A 81 16.01 -12.87 14.23
N ILE A 82 15.47 -14.07 14.45
CA ILE A 82 15.84 -14.94 15.56
C ILE A 82 16.32 -16.26 14.96
N THR A 83 17.49 -16.76 15.39
CA THR A 83 18.00 -18.03 14.85
C THR A 83 18.88 -18.78 15.81
N GLY A 84 18.82 -20.11 15.76
CA GLY A 84 19.72 -20.99 16.49
C GLY A 84 21.12 -21.10 15.85
N LYS A 85 21.21 -20.92 14.52
CA LYS A 85 22.44 -20.98 13.76
C LYS A 85 22.74 -19.62 13.14
N ALA A 86 23.46 -18.80 13.90
CA ALA A 86 23.92 -17.51 13.43
C ALA A 86 25.31 -17.63 12.82
N THR A 87 25.42 -17.38 11.51
CA THR A 87 26.70 -17.15 10.81
C THR A 87 26.80 -15.67 10.44
N GLU A 88 28.01 -15.14 10.31
CA GLU A 88 28.22 -13.76 9.86
C GLU A 88 27.51 -13.50 8.51
N GLU A 89 27.60 -14.45 7.60
CA GLU A 89 26.99 -14.37 6.26
C GLU A 89 25.45 -14.21 6.34
N ILE A 90 24.78 -14.96 7.21
CA ILE A 90 23.32 -14.87 7.40
C ILE A 90 22.96 -13.52 8.04
N GLU A 91 23.74 -13.05 9.00
CA GLU A 91 23.52 -11.79 9.68
C GLU A 91 23.69 -10.59 8.72
N GLU A 92 24.76 -10.59 7.92
CA GLU A 92 25.01 -9.57 6.90
C GLU A 92 23.88 -9.54 5.87
N LYS A 93 23.51 -10.70 5.32
CA LYS A 93 22.42 -10.80 4.35
C LYS A 93 21.08 -10.32 4.92
N ALA A 94 20.76 -10.66 6.16
CA ALA A 94 19.54 -10.19 6.82
C ALA A 94 19.53 -8.66 6.97
N LYS A 95 20.67 -8.05 7.35
CA LYS A 95 20.82 -6.59 7.46
C LYS A 95 20.70 -5.90 6.11
N GLU A 96 21.35 -6.41 5.07
CA GLU A 96 21.25 -5.89 3.70
C GLU A 96 19.81 -5.91 3.19
N LEU A 97 19.06 -6.96 3.50
CA LEU A 97 17.64 -7.08 3.15
C LEU A 97 16.75 -6.16 3.98
N GLY A 98 17.25 -5.55 5.05
CA GLY A 98 16.51 -4.58 5.86
C GLY A 98 15.91 -5.14 7.14
N ALA A 99 16.41 -6.26 7.66
CA ALA A 99 16.07 -6.70 9.02
C ALA A 99 16.45 -5.60 10.02
N THR A 100 15.57 -5.36 10.98
CA THR A 100 15.76 -4.28 11.95
C THR A 100 16.77 -4.66 13.06
N GLU A 101 16.88 -5.95 13.31
CA GLU A 101 17.79 -6.53 14.29
C GLU A 101 17.99 -8.02 14.04
N PHE A 102 19.08 -8.56 14.60
CA PHE A 102 19.42 -9.98 14.53
C PHE A 102 19.77 -10.50 15.95
N VAL A 103 19.11 -11.57 16.39
CA VAL A 103 19.25 -12.11 17.73
C VAL A 103 19.43 -13.62 17.70
N LYS A 104 20.43 -14.14 18.40
CA LYS A 104 20.60 -15.58 18.59
C LYS A 104 19.52 -16.12 19.51
N LYS A 105 18.91 -17.27 19.19
CA LYS A 105 17.91 -17.93 20.06
C LYS A 105 18.44 -18.17 21.49
N SER A 106 19.73 -18.42 21.65
CA SER A 106 20.36 -18.54 22.98
C SER A 106 20.20 -17.28 23.85
N ILE A 107 20.33 -16.09 23.26
CA ILE A 107 20.11 -14.82 23.98
C ILE A 107 18.62 -14.66 24.31
N LEU A 108 17.76 -14.99 23.35
CA LEU A 108 16.30 -14.93 23.53
C LEU A 108 15.85 -15.77 24.75
N PHE A 109 16.50 -16.89 25.01
CA PHE A 109 16.13 -17.81 26.10
C PHE A 109 16.77 -17.47 27.43
N ASN A 110 17.98 -16.89 27.43
CA ASN A 110 18.78 -16.68 28.62
C ASN A 110 18.74 -15.25 29.17
N ASP A 111 18.35 -14.26 28.36
CA ASP A 111 18.29 -12.85 28.77
C ASP A 111 16.92 -12.22 28.45
N LYS A 112 15.96 -12.50 29.32
CA LYS A 112 14.61 -12.00 29.21
C LYS A 112 14.55 -10.47 29.16
N GLU A 113 15.31 -9.80 30.02
CA GLU A 113 15.29 -8.34 30.13
C GLU A 113 15.83 -7.68 28.84
N TYR A 114 16.85 -8.27 28.24
CA TYR A 114 17.36 -7.78 26.96
C TYR A 114 16.30 -7.88 25.86
N VAL A 115 15.60 -9.02 25.77
CA VAL A 115 14.55 -9.25 24.76
C VAL A 115 13.39 -8.27 24.94
N GLU A 116 12.91 -8.09 26.17
CA GLU A 116 11.84 -7.12 26.46
C GLU A 116 12.26 -5.68 26.11
N ARG A 117 13.45 -5.25 26.48
CA ARG A 117 13.97 -3.92 26.12
C ARG A 117 14.13 -3.74 24.62
N LEU A 118 14.62 -4.76 23.93
CA LEU A 118 14.80 -4.74 22.47
C LEU A 118 13.45 -4.57 21.76
N ILE A 119 12.48 -5.41 22.08
CA ILE A 119 11.14 -5.36 21.49
C ILE A 119 10.47 -4.02 21.77
N LYS A 120 10.50 -3.56 23.02
CA LYS A 120 9.94 -2.27 23.42
C LYS A 120 10.57 -1.11 22.66
N ARG A 121 11.89 -1.10 22.52
CA ARG A 121 12.62 -0.09 21.73
C ARG A 121 12.17 -0.11 20.27
N LYS A 122 12.07 -1.28 19.63
CA LYS A 122 11.71 -1.39 18.22
C LYS A 122 10.25 -1.00 17.96
N ILE A 123 9.33 -1.35 18.84
CA ILE A 123 7.92 -0.96 18.74
C ILE A 123 7.72 0.54 19.03
N LEU A 124 8.46 1.15 19.97
CA LEU A 124 8.31 2.56 20.32
C LEU A 124 9.01 3.52 19.34
N HIS A 125 10.17 3.14 18.81
CA HIS A 125 10.93 3.98 17.88
C HIS A 125 10.32 4.03 16.48
N ASP A 126 9.50 3.07 16.14
CA ASP A 126 8.73 3.15 14.90
C ASP A 126 7.49 4.00 15.18
N GLY A 127 7.62 5.33 15.15
CA GLY A 127 6.53 6.31 15.30
C GLY A 127 5.40 6.16 14.27
N ARG A 128 5.30 4.98 13.68
CA ARG A 128 4.32 4.53 12.70
C ARG A 128 3.26 3.75 13.46
N SER A 129 2.07 4.30 13.53
CA SER A 129 0.91 3.58 14.04
C SER A 129 0.54 2.48 13.02
N PRO A 130 0.68 1.18 13.34
CA PRO A 130 0.21 0.10 12.49
C PRO A 130 -1.30 0.12 12.31
N GLU A 131 -2.02 0.79 13.21
CA GLU A 131 -3.46 1.04 13.10
C GLU A 131 -3.82 1.70 11.78
N SER A 132 -2.97 2.63 11.30
CA SER A 132 -3.18 3.27 9.99
C SER A 132 -3.10 2.29 8.82
N TYR A 133 -2.26 1.24 8.90
CA TYR A 133 -2.11 0.29 7.79
C TYR A 133 -3.21 -0.77 7.78
N HIS A 134 -3.55 -1.31 8.92
CA HIS A 134 -4.65 -2.28 9.02
C HIS A 134 -5.98 -1.61 8.63
N GLY A 135 -6.18 -0.36 9.04
CA GLY A 135 -7.30 0.47 8.61
C GLY A 135 -7.36 0.60 7.08
N TYR A 136 -6.25 0.94 6.43
CA TYR A 136 -6.20 1.03 4.97
C TYR A 136 -6.46 -0.30 4.28
N LYS A 137 -5.92 -1.40 4.79
CA LYS A 137 -6.13 -2.73 4.21
C LYS A 137 -7.58 -3.17 4.27
N GLN A 138 -8.24 -2.98 5.42
CA GLN A 138 -9.66 -3.28 5.56
C GLN A 138 -10.51 -2.36 4.68
N SER A 139 -10.19 -1.07 4.63
CA SER A 139 -10.84 -0.11 3.73
C SER A 139 -10.67 -0.53 2.27
N PHE A 140 -9.47 -0.89 1.85
CA PHE A 140 -9.21 -1.36 0.48
C PHE A 140 -9.96 -2.63 0.14
N LYS A 141 -10.02 -3.60 1.06
CA LYS A 141 -10.83 -4.82 0.89
C LYS A 141 -12.31 -4.49 0.69
N ASN A 142 -12.83 -3.54 1.46
CA ASN A 142 -14.22 -3.10 1.34
C ASN A 142 -14.47 -2.35 0.03
N ILE A 143 -13.55 -1.46 -0.36
CA ILE A 143 -13.62 -0.74 -1.64
C ILE A 143 -13.60 -1.73 -2.81
N ILE A 144 -12.67 -2.69 -2.81
CA ILE A 144 -12.59 -3.71 -3.87
C ILE A 144 -13.86 -4.54 -3.92
N LYS A 145 -14.41 -4.98 -2.79
CA LYS A 145 -15.69 -5.70 -2.74
C LYS A 145 -16.83 -4.88 -3.36
N SER A 146 -16.92 -3.59 -3.04
CA SER A 146 -17.95 -2.71 -3.58
C SER A 146 -17.81 -2.49 -5.09
N ILE A 147 -16.56 -2.42 -5.61
CA ILE A 147 -16.30 -2.31 -7.04
C ILE A 147 -16.64 -3.64 -7.75
N ILE A 148 -16.27 -4.78 -7.17
CA ILE A 148 -16.56 -6.10 -7.76
C ILE A 148 -18.07 -6.33 -7.82
N ALA A 149 -18.85 -5.88 -6.85
CA ALA A 149 -20.30 -6.00 -6.89
C ALA A 149 -20.90 -5.35 -8.17
N GLU A 150 -20.29 -4.27 -8.67
CA GLU A 150 -20.71 -3.62 -9.92
C GLU A 150 -20.31 -4.45 -11.18
N THR A 151 -19.46 -5.47 -11.06
CA THR A 151 -19.09 -6.29 -12.22
C THR A 151 -20.20 -7.24 -12.68
N ILE A 152 -21.19 -7.45 -11.84
CA ILE A 152 -22.33 -8.36 -12.10
C ILE A 152 -23.43 -7.61 -12.87
N ASP A 153 -23.96 -6.54 -12.28
CA ASP A 153 -25.10 -5.80 -12.80
C ASP A 153 -24.87 -4.28 -12.94
N GLY A 154 -23.69 -3.81 -12.52
CA GLY A 154 -23.35 -2.40 -12.50
C GLY A 154 -22.56 -1.94 -13.72
N ASP A 155 -22.40 -0.63 -13.81
CA ASP A 155 -21.66 0.02 -14.86
C ASP A 155 -20.28 0.54 -14.39
N PHE A 156 -19.45 0.92 -15.36
CA PHE A 156 -18.14 1.50 -15.11
C PHE A 156 -18.17 2.79 -14.26
N ILE A 157 -19.18 3.64 -14.46
CA ILE A 157 -19.31 4.92 -13.78
C ILE A 157 -19.61 4.69 -12.30
N SER A 158 -20.52 3.77 -11.97
CA SER A 158 -20.84 3.37 -10.61
C SER A 158 -19.63 2.78 -9.89
N ALA A 159 -18.86 1.92 -10.57
CA ALA A 159 -17.64 1.35 -10.03
C ALA A 159 -16.55 2.42 -9.76
N ALA A 160 -16.35 3.35 -10.69
CA ALA A 160 -15.44 4.47 -10.53
C ALA A 160 -15.86 5.37 -9.36
N ARG A 161 -17.16 5.65 -9.21
CA ARG A 161 -17.73 6.41 -8.09
C ARG A 161 -17.50 5.72 -6.75
N LYS A 162 -17.70 4.41 -6.65
CA LYS A 162 -17.45 3.64 -5.41
C LYS A 162 -15.97 3.63 -5.03
N LEU A 163 -15.07 3.51 -6.01
CA LEU A 163 -13.64 3.68 -5.76
C LEU A 163 -13.34 5.07 -5.22
N GLY A 164 -13.92 6.10 -5.85
CA GLY A 164 -13.74 7.49 -5.44
C GLY A 164 -14.21 7.74 -4.00
N VAL A 165 -15.43 7.35 -3.67
CA VAL A 165 -15.98 7.49 -2.30
C VAL A 165 -15.11 6.76 -1.27
N GLY A 166 -14.66 5.55 -1.59
CA GLY A 166 -13.78 4.79 -0.72
C GLY A 166 -12.44 5.49 -0.46
N LEU A 167 -11.83 6.08 -1.49
CA LEU A 167 -10.57 6.83 -1.36
C LEU A 167 -10.77 8.15 -0.58
N VAL A 168 -11.85 8.88 -0.85
CA VAL A 168 -12.21 10.10 -0.11
C VAL A 168 -12.29 9.81 1.38
N ASN A 169 -13.05 8.81 1.77
CA ASN A 169 -13.26 8.47 3.18
C ASN A 169 -12.03 7.89 3.86
N THR A 170 -11.18 7.17 3.11
CA THR A 170 -9.99 6.51 3.69
C THR A 170 -8.82 7.45 3.88
N PHE A 171 -8.63 8.42 2.98
CA PHE A 171 -7.45 9.30 2.94
C PHE A 171 -7.75 10.78 3.18
N ASP A 172 -8.99 11.09 3.57
CA ASP A 172 -9.40 12.48 3.80
C ASP A 172 -9.09 13.36 2.57
N ILE A 173 -9.63 12.93 1.43
CA ILE A 173 -9.48 13.61 0.14
C ILE A 173 -10.60 14.63 -0.02
N ASN A 174 -10.26 15.89 -0.30
CA ASN A 174 -11.25 16.93 -0.49
C ASN A 174 -11.85 16.92 -1.90
N TYR A 175 -11.11 16.43 -2.88
CA TYR A 175 -11.56 16.33 -4.26
C TYR A 175 -10.93 15.16 -4.98
N ILE A 176 -11.73 14.41 -5.74
CA ILE A 176 -11.27 13.34 -6.63
C ILE A 176 -11.97 13.43 -7.98
N SER A 177 -11.22 13.20 -9.05
CA SER A 177 -11.78 13.10 -10.41
C SER A 177 -11.24 11.90 -11.14
N PHE A 178 -12.14 11.27 -11.90
CA PHE A 178 -11.89 10.16 -12.80
C PHE A 178 -11.99 10.61 -14.24
N TRP A 179 -10.97 10.30 -15.02
CA TRP A 179 -10.86 10.65 -16.43
C TRP A 179 -10.63 9.41 -17.26
N THR A 180 -11.33 9.29 -18.39
CA THR A 180 -10.97 8.34 -19.46
C THR A 180 -10.17 9.05 -20.53
N VAL A 181 -9.37 8.29 -21.28
CA VAL A 181 -8.55 8.82 -22.38
C VAL A 181 -8.97 8.13 -23.67
N HIS A 182 -9.56 8.88 -24.60
CA HIS A 182 -9.93 8.40 -25.93
C HIS A 182 -9.23 9.25 -27.00
N LYS A 183 -8.51 8.61 -27.92
CA LYS A 183 -7.72 9.30 -28.99
C LYS A 183 -6.86 10.46 -28.44
N SER A 184 -6.17 10.22 -27.34
CA SER A 184 -5.33 11.17 -26.62
C SER A 184 -6.08 12.39 -26.02
N LYS A 185 -7.41 12.36 -25.98
CA LYS A 185 -8.22 13.38 -25.32
C LYS A 185 -8.75 12.86 -23.98
N PRO A 186 -8.55 13.60 -22.88
CA PRO A 186 -9.14 13.26 -21.58
C PRO A 186 -10.62 13.65 -21.56
N ASN A 187 -11.46 12.77 -20.98
CA ASN A 187 -12.87 13.02 -20.73
C ASN A 187 -13.16 12.79 -19.25
N LEU A 188 -13.71 13.77 -18.56
CA LEU A 188 -14.15 13.64 -17.18
C LEU A 188 -15.36 12.72 -17.08
N ILE A 189 -15.29 11.71 -16.22
CA ILE A 189 -16.34 10.72 -16.00
C ILE A 189 -17.05 10.93 -14.66
N VAL A 190 -16.26 11.12 -13.59
CA VAL A 190 -16.77 11.28 -12.22
C VAL A 190 -15.92 12.30 -11.52
N SER A 191 -16.57 13.21 -10.78
CA SER A 191 -15.92 14.05 -9.77
C SER A 191 -16.69 13.93 -8.46
N LEU A 192 -15.98 13.98 -7.32
CA LEU A 192 -16.53 13.89 -5.97
C LEU A 192 -15.72 14.79 -5.03
N GLY A 193 -16.36 15.31 -4.00
CA GLY A 193 -15.73 16.09 -2.93
C GLY A 193 -16.49 17.38 -2.62
N ASP A 194 -16.12 18.00 -1.49
CA ASP A 194 -16.76 19.20 -0.97
C ASP A 194 -16.42 20.47 -1.77
N SER A 195 -15.30 20.43 -2.48
CA SER A 195 -14.81 21.53 -3.32
C SER A 195 -15.09 21.24 -4.79
N GLN A 196 -16.35 20.96 -5.13
CA GLN A 196 -16.71 20.82 -6.55
C GLN A 196 -16.61 22.18 -7.22
N PRO A 197 -15.80 22.31 -8.27
CA PRO A 197 -15.81 23.49 -9.09
C PRO A 197 -17.05 23.44 -10.00
N ASP A 198 -18.23 23.70 -9.46
CA ASP A 198 -19.51 23.67 -10.20
C ASP A 198 -19.52 24.59 -11.44
N ASN A 199 -18.51 25.44 -11.57
CA ASN A 199 -18.37 26.45 -12.61
C ASN A 199 -17.20 26.24 -13.58
N PHE A 200 -16.44 25.13 -13.45
CA PHE A 200 -15.29 24.88 -14.34
C PHE A 200 -15.60 23.76 -15.34
N GLY A 201 -15.46 24.08 -16.61
CA GLY A 201 -15.49 23.08 -17.68
C GLY A 201 -14.29 22.12 -17.60
N PRO A 202 -14.38 20.92 -18.21
CA PRO A 202 -13.25 19.98 -18.26
C PRO A 202 -11.96 20.59 -18.80
N ASP A 203 -12.05 21.49 -19.75
CA ASP A 203 -10.90 22.16 -20.39
C ASP A 203 -10.21 23.18 -19.45
N GLU A 204 -10.94 23.73 -18.48
CA GLU A 204 -10.39 24.65 -17.47
C GLU A 204 -9.74 23.89 -16.30
N LEU A 205 -10.12 22.64 -16.11
CA LEU A 205 -9.63 21.80 -15.01
C LEU A 205 -8.30 21.13 -15.31
N LEU A 206 -7.87 21.05 -16.58
CA LEU A 206 -6.73 20.26 -17.00
C LEU A 206 -5.82 21.04 -17.95
N SER A 207 -4.58 21.30 -17.53
CA SER A 207 -3.56 21.84 -18.42
C SER A 207 -3.21 20.82 -19.51
N GLU A 208 -3.44 21.17 -20.78
CA GLU A 208 -3.15 20.29 -21.92
C GLU A 208 -1.68 19.88 -21.99
N LYS A 209 -0.77 20.81 -21.68
CA LYS A 209 0.66 20.53 -21.64
C LYS A 209 1.02 19.54 -20.55
N ALA A 210 0.55 19.79 -19.32
CA ALA A 210 0.80 18.91 -18.18
C ALA A 210 0.20 17.51 -18.40
N PHE A 211 -0.98 17.42 -19.01
CA PHE A 211 -1.57 16.14 -19.37
C PHE A 211 -0.74 15.35 -20.39
N ARG A 212 -0.22 15.99 -21.43
CA ARG A 212 0.65 15.33 -22.42
C ARG A 212 1.92 14.77 -21.78
N GLU A 213 2.55 15.54 -20.90
CA GLU A 213 3.75 15.12 -20.15
C GLU A 213 3.43 13.94 -19.22
N PHE A 214 2.33 14.01 -18.47
CA PHE A 214 1.87 12.93 -17.60
C PHE A 214 1.54 11.65 -18.39
N ALA A 215 0.78 11.76 -19.46
CA ALA A 215 0.42 10.64 -20.32
C ALA A 215 1.66 9.98 -20.97
N ALA A 216 2.66 10.76 -21.31
CA ALA A 216 3.93 10.25 -21.82
C ALA A 216 4.77 9.56 -20.74
N SER A 217 4.81 10.10 -19.52
CA SER A 217 5.55 9.53 -18.39
C SER A 217 5.00 8.20 -17.95
N LYS A 218 3.68 8.02 -18.01
CA LYS A 218 2.94 6.85 -17.53
C LYS A 218 3.25 6.49 -16.06
N LYS A 219 3.65 7.47 -15.26
CA LYS A 219 4.02 7.27 -13.85
C LYS A 219 3.08 8.05 -12.94
N PRO A 220 2.72 7.49 -11.78
CA PRO A 220 2.08 8.28 -10.74
C PRO A 220 2.99 9.42 -10.31
N TYR A 221 2.40 10.56 -10.00
CA TYR A 221 3.11 11.70 -9.41
C TYR A 221 2.38 12.21 -8.17
N MET A 222 3.14 12.93 -7.36
CA MET A 222 2.63 13.65 -6.19
C MET A 222 3.28 15.04 -6.15
N THR A 223 2.47 16.04 -5.88
CA THR A 223 2.97 17.38 -5.54
C THR A 223 2.22 17.93 -4.33
N ASN A 224 2.98 18.53 -3.43
CA ASN A 224 2.45 19.26 -2.28
C ASN A 224 2.54 20.78 -2.47
N ASN A 225 2.87 21.22 -3.69
CA ASN A 225 2.82 22.58 -4.15
C ASN A 225 2.49 22.60 -5.65
N PRO A 226 1.20 22.53 -6.02
CA PRO A 226 0.77 22.45 -7.41
C PRO A 226 1.02 23.73 -8.22
N THR A 227 1.42 24.83 -7.58
CA THR A 227 1.66 26.14 -8.20
C THR A 227 3.11 26.38 -8.60
N SER A 228 4.05 25.53 -8.14
CA SER A 228 5.43 25.62 -8.58
C SER A 228 5.55 25.15 -10.02
N GLU A 229 6.33 25.84 -10.82
CA GLU A 229 6.67 25.49 -12.21
C GLU A 229 6.94 23.98 -12.34
N ASN A 230 6.14 23.28 -13.12
CA ASN A 230 6.24 21.86 -13.51
C ASN A 230 5.47 20.81 -12.70
N LYS A 231 4.54 21.12 -11.81
CA LYS A 231 4.01 20.03 -10.97
C LYS A 231 2.51 20.11 -10.72
N GLY A 232 1.77 19.27 -11.40
CA GLY A 232 0.34 19.06 -11.24
C GLY A 232 -0.45 19.30 -12.52
N LEU A 233 -1.49 18.51 -12.71
CA LEU A 233 -2.35 18.64 -13.89
C LEU A 233 -3.27 19.88 -13.79
N PHE A 234 -3.43 20.42 -12.59
CA PHE A 234 -4.41 21.48 -12.30
C PHE A 234 -3.79 22.73 -11.66
N GLY A 235 -2.55 23.08 -11.95
CA GLY A 235 -1.77 24.12 -11.29
C GLY A 235 -2.54 25.38 -10.85
N GLU A 236 -3.16 26.11 -11.77
CA GLU A 236 -3.88 27.35 -11.44
C GLU A 236 -5.25 27.11 -10.81
N THR A 237 -5.94 26.04 -11.19
CA THR A 237 -7.28 25.73 -10.67
C THR A 237 -7.23 25.23 -9.23
N ALA A 238 -6.15 24.55 -8.83
CA ALA A 238 -5.94 24.11 -7.44
C ALA A 238 -5.90 25.28 -6.46
N LEU A 239 -5.29 26.41 -6.86
CA LEU A 239 -5.28 27.63 -6.05
C LEU A 239 -6.69 28.22 -5.85
N LYS A 240 -7.47 28.25 -6.92
CA LYS A 240 -8.84 28.81 -6.88
C LYS A 240 -9.76 28.03 -5.94
N ILE A 241 -9.53 26.74 -5.77
CA ILE A 241 -10.32 25.86 -4.89
C ILE A 241 -9.65 25.58 -3.53
N GLY A 242 -8.52 26.26 -3.23
CA GLY A 242 -7.86 26.17 -1.92
C GLY A 242 -7.19 24.80 -1.63
N LEU A 243 -6.91 23.99 -2.66
CA LEU A 243 -6.29 22.67 -2.49
C LEU A 243 -4.80 22.73 -2.81
N SER A 244 -3.97 22.41 -1.81
CA SER A 244 -2.51 22.59 -1.86
C SER A 244 -1.73 21.34 -2.26
N SER A 245 -2.38 20.17 -2.36
CA SER A 245 -1.69 18.91 -2.66
C SER A 245 -2.46 18.10 -3.69
N GLU A 246 -1.71 17.41 -4.56
CA GLU A 246 -2.26 16.63 -5.66
C GLU A 246 -1.51 15.33 -5.86
N ILE A 247 -2.25 14.25 -6.15
CA ILE A 247 -1.74 12.99 -6.66
C ILE A 247 -2.42 12.67 -7.97
N GLY A 248 -1.64 12.37 -9.02
CA GLY A 248 -2.14 11.86 -10.29
C GLY A 248 -1.70 10.41 -10.51
N ILE A 249 -2.63 9.52 -10.86
CA ILE A 249 -2.37 8.10 -11.03
C ILE A 249 -2.92 7.61 -12.37
N PRO A 250 -2.06 7.08 -13.26
CA PRO A 250 -2.49 6.53 -14.54
C PRO A 250 -3.21 5.20 -14.37
N LEU A 251 -4.22 4.95 -15.21
CA LEU A 251 -4.97 3.70 -15.30
C LEU A 251 -4.67 3.02 -16.65
N PHE A 252 -4.29 1.74 -16.60
CA PHE A 252 -3.73 1.02 -17.73
C PHE A 252 -4.70 0.00 -18.31
N LYS A 253 -4.60 -0.23 -19.63
CA LYS A 253 -5.29 -1.32 -20.35
C LYS A 253 -4.62 -2.66 -20.02
N ILE A 254 -4.73 -3.12 -18.78
CA ILE A 254 -4.09 -4.35 -18.30
C ILE A 254 -5.06 -5.15 -17.44
N SER A 255 -5.10 -6.48 -17.63
CA SER A 255 -5.88 -7.37 -16.77
C SER A 255 -5.16 -7.65 -15.46
N LYS A 256 -5.90 -8.13 -14.45
CA LYS A 256 -5.35 -8.53 -13.16
C LYS A 256 -4.31 -9.63 -13.31
N GLU A 257 -4.59 -10.62 -14.15
CA GLU A 257 -3.71 -11.76 -14.42
C GLU A 257 -2.39 -11.30 -15.02
N ALA A 258 -2.44 -10.44 -16.04
CA ALA A 258 -1.26 -9.88 -16.68
C ALA A 258 -0.42 -9.02 -15.73
N LEU A 259 -1.06 -8.26 -14.83
CA LEU A 259 -0.37 -7.48 -13.82
C LEU A 259 0.32 -8.39 -12.78
N MET A 260 -0.35 -9.47 -12.37
CA MET A 260 0.23 -10.45 -11.42
C MET A 260 1.42 -11.20 -12.04
N HIS A 261 1.32 -11.67 -13.29
CA HIS A 261 2.43 -12.32 -13.99
C HIS A 261 3.66 -11.43 -14.15
N ASN A 262 3.48 -10.12 -14.17
CA ASN A 262 4.58 -9.15 -14.25
C ASN A 262 4.97 -8.59 -12.86
N ASN A 263 4.87 -9.38 -11.80
CA ASN A 263 5.23 -9.01 -10.43
C ASN A 263 4.64 -7.66 -9.98
N MET A 264 3.36 -7.43 -10.31
CA MET A 264 2.63 -6.20 -10.02
C MET A 264 3.22 -4.92 -10.66
N ARG A 265 4.07 -5.07 -11.68
CA ARG A 265 4.60 -3.96 -12.47
C ARG A 265 3.82 -3.81 -13.78
N VAL A 266 3.51 -2.59 -14.14
CA VAL A 266 2.88 -2.30 -15.43
C VAL A 266 3.96 -2.30 -16.50
N PRO A 267 3.84 -3.11 -17.58
CA PRO A 267 4.78 -3.07 -18.69
C PRO A 267 4.86 -1.69 -19.33
N ILE A 268 6.06 -1.28 -19.77
CA ILE A 268 6.35 0.08 -20.27
C ILE A 268 5.42 0.49 -21.43
N ASN A 269 5.09 -0.46 -22.31
CA ASN A 269 4.28 -0.20 -23.49
C ASN A 269 2.76 -0.33 -23.25
N THR A 270 2.31 -0.54 -22.01
CA THR A 270 0.88 -0.68 -21.71
C THR A 270 0.16 0.64 -21.98
N PRO A 271 -0.90 0.64 -22.80
CA PRO A 271 -1.66 1.85 -23.08
C PRO A 271 -2.46 2.32 -21.86
N LEU A 272 -2.67 3.64 -21.77
CA LEU A 272 -3.62 4.21 -20.81
C LEU A 272 -5.05 4.07 -21.32
N PHE A 273 -6.00 3.84 -20.40
CA PHE A 273 -7.42 4.06 -20.66
C PHE A 273 -8.00 5.23 -19.88
N GLY A 274 -7.28 5.69 -18.84
CA GLY A 274 -7.72 6.77 -18.01
C GLY A 274 -6.70 7.16 -16.94
N PHE A 275 -7.11 8.00 -16.02
CA PHE A 275 -6.34 8.40 -14.84
C PHE A 275 -7.25 8.95 -13.75
N ILE A 276 -6.71 9.03 -12.53
CA ILE A 276 -7.37 9.59 -11.36
C ILE A 276 -6.53 10.73 -10.83
N ILE A 277 -7.19 11.81 -10.46
CA ILE A 277 -6.60 12.93 -9.73
C ILE A 277 -7.23 13.00 -8.35
N LEU A 278 -6.40 13.08 -7.31
CA LEU A 278 -6.80 13.27 -5.93
C LEU A 278 -6.20 14.58 -5.43
N LYS A 279 -7.00 15.37 -4.73
CA LYS A 279 -6.57 16.64 -4.15
C LYS A 279 -7.05 16.78 -2.71
N ARG A 280 -6.23 17.44 -1.91
CA ARG A 280 -6.61 17.83 -0.54
C ARG A 280 -5.85 19.09 -0.10
N ASN A 281 -6.34 19.69 0.99
CA ASN A 281 -5.76 20.91 1.56
C ASN A 281 -4.55 20.68 2.48
N ARG A 282 -4.23 19.43 2.80
CA ARG A 282 -3.03 19.04 3.57
C ARG A 282 -2.05 18.24 2.70
N VAL A 283 -0.77 18.22 3.11
CA VAL A 283 0.27 17.50 2.37
C VAL A 283 0.03 15.98 2.33
N PHE A 284 0.32 15.37 1.18
CA PHE A 284 0.44 13.93 1.08
C PHE A 284 1.82 13.48 1.56
N THR A 285 1.87 12.45 2.38
CA THR A 285 3.13 11.81 2.73
C THR A 285 3.58 10.89 1.59
N THR A 286 4.90 10.65 1.49
CA THR A 286 5.45 9.67 0.54
C THR A 286 4.86 8.27 0.74
N ARG A 287 4.50 7.93 1.98
CA ARG A 287 3.86 6.66 2.32
C ARG A 287 2.44 6.58 1.74
N GLU A 288 1.60 7.57 2.00
CA GLU A 288 0.24 7.63 1.44
C GLU A 288 0.29 7.56 -0.09
N PHE A 289 1.17 8.31 -0.72
CA PHE A 289 1.36 8.28 -2.17
C PHE A 289 1.64 6.87 -2.71
N LYS A 290 2.57 6.14 -2.08
CA LYS A 290 2.90 4.75 -2.49
C LYS A 290 1.72 3.81 -2.30
N ILE A 291 1.03 3.89 -1.16
CA ILE A 291 -0.13 3.05 -0.83
C ILE A 291 -1.28 3.33 -1.81
N ILE A 292 -1.65 4.59 -1.98
CA ILE A 292 -2.74 5.00 -2.87
C ILE A 292 -2.43 4.59 -4.32
N SER A 293 -1.22 4.88 -4.80
CA SER A 293 -0.83 4.57 -6.19
C SER A 293 -0.89 3.07 -6.47
N LYS A 294 -0.34 2.25 -5.57
CA LYS A 294 -0.38 0.77 -5.71
C LYS A 294 -1.82 0.26 -5.74
N PHE A 295 -2.65 0.72 -4.79
CA PHE A 295 -4.04 0.32 -4.69
C PHE A 295 -4.85 0.73 -5.92
N VAL A 296 -4.74 1.97 -6.38
CA VAL A 296 -5.48 2.50 -7.54
C VAL A 296 -5.09 1.78 -8.83
N ILE A 297 -3.81 1.46 -9.02
CA ILE A 297 -3.35 0.67 -10.18
C ILE A 297 -3.99 -0.73 -10.17
N GLN A 298 -4.06 -1.38 -9.00
CA GLN A 298 -4.74 -2.67 -8.86
C GLN A 298 -6.25 -2.56 -9.13
N ALA A 299 -6.93 -1.60 -8.53
CA ALA A 299 -8.35 -1.34 -8.77
C ALA A 299 -8.63 -1.01 -10.24
N GLY A 300 -7.67 -0.35 -10.89
CA GLY A 300 -7.70 -0.01 -12.31
C GLY A 300 -7.83 -1.24 -13.23
N THR A 301 -7.33 -2.40 -12.83
CA THR A 301 -7.52 -3.65 -13.61
C THR A 301 -8.97 -4.09 -13.64
N ILE A 302 -9.71 -3.92 -12.56
CA ILE A 302 -11.13 -4.22 -12.46
C ILE A 302 -11.92 -3.21 -13.31
N LEU A 303 -11.61 -1.93 -13.15
CA LEU A 303 -12.23 -0.86 -13.94
C LEU A 303 -11.99 -1.03 -15.43
N TRP A 304 -10.80 -1.46 -15.85
CA TRP A 304 -10.53 -1.78 -17.25
C TRP A 304 -11.39 -2.93 -17.77
N GLY A 305 -11.61 -3.96 -16.94
CA GLY A 305 -12.52 -5.06 -17.27
C GLY A 305 -13.95 -4.58 -17.54
N LEU A 306 -14.47 -3.67 -16.69
CA LEU A 306 -15.79 -3.05 -16.87
C LEU A 306 -15.82 -2.11 -18.07
N TYR A 307 -14.82 -1.25 -18.23
CA TYR A 307 -14.74 -0.31 -19.34
C TYR A 307 -14.81 -1.01 -20.70
N ARG A 308 -14.11 -2.14 -20.85
CA ARG A 308 -14.17 -2.93 -22.10
C ARG A 308 -15.55 -3.49 -22.41
N LYS A 309 -16.32 -3.88 -21.39
CA LYS A 309 -17.66 -4.41 -21.59
C LYS A 309 -18.63 -3.35 -22.14
N PHE A 310 -18.47 -2.10 -21.74
CA PHE A 310 -19.44 -1.03 -21.99
C PHE A 310 -19.04 -0.03 -23.09
N PHE A 311 -17.73 0.08 -23.39
CA PHE A 311 -17.22 1.13 -24.30
C PHE A 311 -16.35 0.59 -25.44
N ALA A 312 -16.13 -0.72 -25.55
CA ALA A 312 -15.28 -1.31 -26.59
C ALA A 312 -16.07 -2.03 -27.69
N THR A 313 -17.37 -1.71 -27.80
CA THR A 313 -18.22 -2.08 -28.97
C THR A 313 -18.13 -1.04 -30.07
#